data_dd492d66605b7983c284d0ceeb4fab8a
#
_entry.id   dd492d66605b7983c284d0ceeb4fab8a
#
_cell.length_a   1.000
_cell.length_b   1.000
_cell.length_c   1.000
_cell.angle_alpha   90.00
_cell.angle_beta   90.00
_cell.angle_gamma   90.00
#
_symmetry.space_group_name_H-M   'P 1'
#
loop_
_entity.id
_entity.type
_entity.pdbx_description
1 polymer ?
#
loop_
_entity_poly.entity_id
_entity_poly.type
_entity_poly.pdbx_seq_one_letter_code
_entity_poly.pdbx_strand_id
1 'polypeptide(L)'
;MQIQCKCGKFSVDLLKFPKNTPGRLKCYCDDCQAYLHHLQRADLLDENGGTEIIPLYPADVKILSGKEYLKCTRLSSKGMFRFATTCCNTPIANTGSKGPWAGFHRCMFASKNSDQLDQVLGKVKSSIMGKFAKGTPPPGTPQKFNFKGMKTVMPYILRGILLGKAKPSPFFDENSNAFAAPVVLTQEQYQAARAAAGV
;
A
#
# COMPACT_ATOMS: atom_id res chain seq x y z
N MET A 1 7.26 -16.19 -2.28
CA MET A 1 8.18 -15.22 -2.92
C MET A 1 8.57 -14.20 -1.88
N GLN A 2 9.86 -14.07 -1.65
CA GLN A 2 10.36 -13.08 -0.69
C GLN A 2 10.41 -11.68 -1.31
N ILE A 3 9.97 -10.68 -0.54
CA ILE A 3 10.11 -9.26 -0.80
C ILE A 3 10.65 -8.56 0.43
N GLN A 4 11.33 -7.41 0.25
CA GLN A 4 12.06 -6.78 1.35
C GLN A 4 12.10 -5.25 1.22
N CYS A 5 12.42 -4.58 2.32
CA CYS A 5 12.68 -3.15 2.33
C CYS A 5 14.01 -2.80 1.62
N LYS A 6 14.22 -1.52 1.34
CA LYS A 6 15.41 -1.01 0.62
C LYS A 6 16.74 -1.49 1.18
N CYS A 7 16.89 -1.56 2.51
CA CYS A 7 18.14 -1.97 3.17
C CYS A 7 18.21 -3.47 3.54
N GLY A 8 17.17 -4.27 3.22
CA GLY A 8 17.12 -5.71 3.47
C GLY A 8 16.83 -6.13 4.92
N LYS A 9 16.82 -5.21 5.90
CA LYS A 9 16.60 -5.56 7.31
C LYS A 9 15.19 -6.06 7.62
N PHE A 10 14.19 -5.65 6.83
CA PHE A 10 12.82 -6.15 6.93
C PHE A 10 12.45 -6.93 5.69
N SER A 11 11.94 -8.15 5.88
CA SER A 11 11.49 -9.00 4.78
C SER A 11 10.23 -9.77 5.12
N VAL A 12 9.45 -10.08 4.08
CA VAL A 12 8.25 -10.91 4.16
C VAL A 12 8.27 -11.96 3.07
N ASP A 13 7.63 -13.10 3.34
CA ASP A 13 7.32 -14.11 2.33
C ASP A 13 5.86 -14.00 1.90
N LEU A 14 5.65 -13.98 0.60
CA LEU A 14 4.33 -14.08 -0.01
C LEU A 14 4.04 -15.55 -0.26
N LEU A 15 3.18 -16.12 0.59
CA LEU A 15 2.85 -17.56 0.58
C LEU A 15 2.02 -17.93 -0.66
N LYS A 16 1.15 -17.01 -1.08
CA LYS A 16 0.31 -17.18 -2.27
C LYS A 16 0.04 -15.83 -2.93
N PHE A 17 0.02 -15.83 -4.26
CA PHE A 17 -0.59 -14.75 -5.02
C PHE A 17 -2.04 -15.10 -5.30
N PRO A 18 -2.99 -14.19 -5.00
CA PRO A 18 -4.39 -14.45 -5.31
C PRO A 18 -4.59 -14.48 -6.83
N LYS A 19 -5.13 -15.58 -7.34
CA LYS A 19 -5.38 -15.76 -8.79
C LYS A 19 -6.27 -14.67 -9.38
N ASN A 20 -7.15 -14.08 -8.58
CA ASN A 20 -8.12 -13.05 -8.98
C ASN A 20 -7.84 -11.72 -8.26
N THR A 21 -6.57 -11.34 -8.11
CA THR A 21 -6.23 -10.01 -7.61
C THR A 21 -6.80 -8.93 -8.52
N PRO A 22 -7.28 -7.79 -8.00
CA PRO A 22 -7.60 -6.62 -8.83
C PRO A 22 -6.40 -6.11 -9.63
N GLY A 23 -5.22 -6.71 -9.41
CA GLY A 23 -3.98 -6.41 -10.09
C GLY A 23 -3.27 -5.21 -9.47
N ARG A 24 -2.14 -4.89 -10.04
CA ARG A 24 -1.39 -3.69 -9.69
C ARG A 24 -2.23 -2.46 -10.03
N LEU A 25 -2.29 -1.52 -9.11
CA LEU A 25 -2.99 -0.25 -9.32
C LEU A 25 -2.07 0.94 -9.03
N LYS A 26 -2.24 2.02 -9.78
CA LYS A 26 -1.55 3.28 -9.54
C LYS A 26 -2.52 4.25 -8.87
N CYS A 27 -2.14 4.73 -7.69
CA CYS A 27 -2.96 5.65 -6.89
C CYS A 27 -2.36 7.05 -6.89
N TYR A 28 -3.15 8.04 -7.30
CA TYR A 28 -2.79 9.45 -7.30
C TYR A 28 -3.37 10.22 -6.11
N CYS A 29 -4.04 9.55 -5.15
CA CYS A 29 -4.72 10.28 -4.07
C CYS A 29 -3.74 11.13 -3.24
N ASP A 30 -4.27 12.25 -2.76
CA ASP A 30 -3.59 13.19 -1.88
C ASP A 30 -2.95 12.52 -0.65
N ASP A 31 -3.69 11.62 -0.01
CA ASP A 31 -3.18 10.85 1.15
C ASP A 31 -1.95 9.98 0.85
N CYS A 32 -1.91 9.34 -0.34
CA CYS A 32 -0.73 8.54 -0.71
C CYS A 32 0.48 9.42 -0.99
N GLN A 33 0.27 10.55 -1.65
CA GLN A 33 1.33 11.53 -1.90
C GLN A 33 1.83 12.13 -0.58
N ALA A 34 0.93 12.64 0.27
CA ALA A 34 1.29 13.19 1.58
C ALA A 34 2.05 12.17 2.45
N TYR A 35 1.61 10.90 2.46
CA TYR A 35 2.30 9.86 3.23
C TYR A 35 3.73 9.64 2.76
N LEU A 36 3.97 9.59 1.45
CA LEU A 36 5.33 9.39 0.93
C LEU A 36 6.22 10.62 1.18
N HIS A 37 5.67 11.83 1.13
CA HIS A 37 6.39 13.03 1.54
C HIS A 37 6.71 13.02 3.06
N HIS A 38 5.76 12.64 3.91
CA HIS A 38 5.98 12.46 5.35
C HIS A 38 7.10 11.46 5.64
N LEU A 39 7.19 10.37 4.88
CA LEU A 39 8.26 9.38 4.99
C LEU A 39 9.61 9.83 4.40
N GLN A 40 9.66 11.00 3.75
CA GLN A 40 10.82 11.45 2.95
C GLN A 40 11.15 10.45 1.83
N ARG A 41 10.10 9.89 1.22
CA ARG A 41 10.19 8.92 0.13
C ARG A 41 9.38 9.34 -1.10
N ALA A 42 9.42 10.65 -1.39
CA ALA A 42 8.85 11.21 -2.62
C ALA A 42 9.49 10.62 -3.89
N ASP A 43 10.69 10.04 -3.78
CA ASP A 43 11.37 9.27 -4.82
C ASP A 43 10.57 8.05 -5.33
N LEU A 44 9.54 7.64 -4.61
CA LEU A 44 8.64 6.54 -4.97
C LEU A 44 7.37 6.98 -5.71
N LEU A 45 7.21 8.27 -5.91
CA LEU A 45 6.15 8.84 -6.75
C LEU A 45 6.63 8.94 -8.19
N ASP A 46 5.71 8.70 -9.13
CA ASP A 46 5.98 9.01 -10.54
C ASP A 46 5.85 10.53 -10.81
N GLU A 47 6.14 10.94 -12.03
CA GLU A 47 6.08 12.33 -12.50
C GLU A 47 4.72 13.00 -12.26
N ASN A 48 3.64 12.23 -12.24
CA ASN A 48 2.29 12.69 -11.98
C ASN A 48 1.85 12.53 -10.51
N GLY A 49 2.75 12.17 -9.60
CA GLY A 49 2.46 11.97 -8.17
C GLY A 49 1.81 10.61 -7.86
N GLY A 50 1.83 9.69 -8.79
CA GLY A 50 1.27 8.34 -8.61
C GLY A 50 2.20 7.39 -7.87
N THR A 51 1.63 6.55 -7.00
CA THR A 51 2.34 5.43 -6.39
C THR A 51 1.68 4.10 -6.75
N GLU A 52 2.49 3.09 -6.97
CA GLU A 52 1.99 1.77 -7.34
C GLU A 52 1.73 0.91 -6.11
N ILE A 53 0.52 0.37 -6.04
CA ILE A 53 0.02 -0.48 -4.96
C ILE A 53 -0.34 -1.86 -5.50
N ILE A 54 0.09 -2.88 -4.79
CA ILE A 54 -0.14 -4.29 -5.09
C ILE A 54 -1.04 -4.87 -4.00
N PRO A 55 -2.32 -5.16 -4.30
CA PRO A 55 -3.24 -5.75 -3.34
C PRO A 55 -2.86 -7.19 -3.03
N LEU A 56 -2.71 -7.49 -1.75
CA LEU A 56 -2.49 -8.85 -1.22
C LEU A 56 -3.48 -9.12 -0.08
N TYR A 57 -3.75 -10.40 0.15
CA TYR A 57 -4.45 -10.81 1.37
C TYR A 57 -3.48 -10.85 2.55
N PRO A 58 -3.83 -10.28 3.72
CA PRO A 58 -2.98 -10.36 4.90
C PRO A 58 -2.57 -11.78 5.26
N ALA A 59 -3.51 -12.74 5.19
CA ALA A 59 -3.25 -14.15 5.51
C ALA A 59 -2.25 -14.86 4.58
N ASP A 60 -1.96 -14.29 3.43
CA ASP A 60 -1.01 -14.87 2.48
C ASP A 60 0.39 -14.21 2.60
N VAL A 61 0.62 -13.43 3.66
CA VAL A 61 1.89 -12.73 3.91
C VAL A 61 2.43 -13.10 5.29
N LYS A 62 3.70 -13.49 5.36
CA LYS A 62 4.40 -13.81 6.60
C LYS A 62 5.66 -12.97 6.74
N ILE A 63 5.85 -12.29 7.88
CA ILE A 63 7.13 -11.63 8.20
C ILE A 63 8.19 -12.70 8.42
N LEU A 64 9.32 -12.57 7.73
CA LEU A 64 10.50 -13.43 7.88
C LEU A 64 11.51 -12.83 8.84
N SER A 65 11.76 -11.52 8.74
CA SER A 65 12.74 -10.81 9.58
C SER A 65 12.36 -9.35 9.78
N GLY A 66 12.89 -8.73 10.82
CA GLY A 66 12.84 -7.30 11.03
C GLY A 66 11.51 -6.77 11.56
N LYS A 67 10.72 -7.59 12.25
CA LYS A 67 9.45 -7.15 12.86
C LYS A 67 9.64 -5.96 13.79
N GLU A 68 10.78 -5.85 14.45
CA GLU A 68 11.19 -4.75 15.32
C GLU A 68 11.37 -3.40 14.59
N TYR A 69 11.55 -3.45 13.27
CA TYR A 69 11.64 -2.24 12.44
C TYR A 69 10.29 -1.73 11.95
N LEU A 70 9.18 -2.38 12.30
CA LEU A 70 7.86 -1.89 11.93
C LEU A 70 7.55 -0.57 12.64
N LYS A 71 7.06 0.40 11.87
CA LYS A 71 6.35 1.57 12.38
C LYS A 71 5.00 1.70 11.70
N CYS A 72 4.03 2.25 12.40
CA CYS A 72 2.69 2.46 11.91
C CYS A 72 2.31 3.94 12.01
N THR A 73 1.85 4.52 10.91
CA THR A 73 1.35 5.91 10.86
C THR A 73 -0.09 5.91 10.39
N ARG A 74 -0.90 6.82 10.94
CA ARG A 74 -2.23 7.16 10.43
C ARG A 74 -2.27 8.65 10.14
N LEU A 75 -2.76 9.04 8.98
CA LEU A 75 -2.85 10.46 8.60
C LEU A 75 -3.97 11.19 9.36
N SER A 76 -4.95 10.43 9.84
CA SER A 76 -6.03 10.91 10.72
C SER A 76 -6.48 9.78 11.64
N SER A 77 -7.22 10.09 12.70
CA SER A 77 -7.74 9.10 13.66
C SER A 77 -8.66 8.03 13.03
N LYS A 78 -9.29 8.34 11.89
CA LYS A 78 -10.14 7.41 11.13
C LYS A 78 -9.46 6.86 9.86
N GLY A 79 -8.23 7.31 9.54
CA GLY A 79 -7.48 6.90 8.35
C GLY A 79 -7.00 5.45 8.39
N MET A 80 -6.52 4.97 7.25
CA MET A 80 -5.90 3.63 7.14
C MET A 80 -4.63 3.55 7.98
N PHE A 81 -4.30 2.36 8.45
CA PHE A 81 -2.99 2.04 8.99
C PHE A 81 -1.98 1.95 7.85
N ARG A 82 -0.89 2.69 7.98
CA ARG A 82 0.18 2.78 6.99
C ARG A 82 1.47 2.29 7.63
N PHE A 83 1.90 1.11 7.22
CA PHE A 83 3.11 0.47 7.76
C PHE A 83 4.32 0.82 6.92
N ALA A 84 5.41 1.16 7.59
CA ALA A 84 6.73 1.40 7.02
C ALA A 84 7.81 0.86 7.94
N THR A 85 9.06 0.91 7.48
CA THR A 85 10.22 0.52 8.30
C THR A 85 10.88 1.73 8.94
N THR A 86 11.39 1.57 10.17
CA THR A 86 12.23 2.58 10.85
C THR A 86 13.65 2.60 10.30
N CYS A 87 14.16 1.48 9.77
CA CYS A 87 15.55 1.34 9.33
C CYS A 87 15.86 2.12 8.03
N CYS A 88 14.89 2.32 7.14
CA CYS A 88 15.13 2.98 5.84
C CYS A 88 13.90 3.67 5.26
N ASN A 89 12.89 3.93 6.08
CA ASN A 89 11.63 4.58 5.70
C ASN A 89 10.94 3.94 4.47
N THR A 90 11.14 2.64 4.23
CA THR A 90 10.44 1.95 3.15
C THR A 90 8.97 1.78 3.51
N PRO A 91 8.02 2.33 2.73
CA PRO A 91 6.61 2.05 2.91
C PRO A 91 6.34 0.57 2.55
N ILE A 92 5.66 -0.12 3.45
CA ILE A 92 5.37 -1.56 3.30
C ILE A 92 3.97 -1.74 2.73
N ALA A 93 2.94 -1.35 3.48
CA ALA A 93 1.55 -1.55 3.09
C ALA A 93 0.61 -0.56 3.76
N ASN A 94 -0.51 -0.30 3.07
CA ASN A 94 -1.68 0.41 3.60
C ASN A 94 -2.80 -0.61 3.80
N THR A 95 -3.41 -0.66 4.99
CA THR A 95 -4.41 -1.68 5.31
C THR A 95 -5.39 -1.21 6.39
N GLY A 96 -6.50 -1.93 6.53
CA GLY A 96 -7.38 -1.85 7.69
C GLY A 96 -7.11 -3.00 8.65
N SER A 97 -7.58 -2.90 9.90
CA SER A 97 -7.35 -3.93 10.91
C SER A 97 -8.25 -5.16 10.77
N LYS A 98 -9.33 -5.10 10.01
CA LYS A 98 -10.36 -6.14 9.93
C LYS A 98 -10.61 -6.68 8.51
N GLY A 99 -10.08 -6.04 7.49
CA GLY A 99 -10.38 -6.38 6.10
C GLY A 99 -9.35 -7.33 5.46
N PRO A 100 -9.76 -8.13 4.48
CA PRO A 100 -8.86 -9.00 3.72
C PRO A 100 -8.13 -8.22 2.61
N TRP A 101 -7.60 -7.06 2.94
CA TRP A 101 -6.90 -6.18 2.02
C TRP A 101 -5.66 -5.58 2.68
N ALA A 102 -4.51 -5.75 2.04
CA ALA A 102 -3.30 -5.01 2.31
C ALA A 102 -2.70 -4.55 0.97
N GLY A 103 -2.64 -3.24 0.76
CA GLY A 103 -2.05 -2.65 -0.43
C GLY A 103 -0.55 -2.46 -0.25
N PHE A 104 0.26 -3.39 -0.73
CA PHE A 104 1.71 -3.33 -0.62
C PHE A 104 2.29 -2.33 -1.62
N HIS A 105 3.29 -1.57 -1.19
CA HIS A 105 4.00 -0.64 -2.06
C HIS A 105 4.97 -1.37 -2.99
N ARG A 106 5.02 -0.93 -4.25
CA ARG A 106 5.89 -1.49 -5.29
C ARG A 106 7.36 -1.58 -4.88
N CYS A 107 7.85 -0.64 -4.06
CA CYS A 107 9.25 -0.61 -3.60
C CYS A 107 9.66 -1.82 -2.75
N MET A 108 8.72 -2.56 -2.15
CA MET A 108 8.99 -3.83 -1.49
C MET A 108 9.45 -4.93 -2.46
N PHE A 109 9.12 -4.79 -3.74
CA PHE A 109 9.47 -5.70 -4.84
C PHE A 109 10.71 -5.22 -5.62
N ALA A 110 11.56 -4.40 -5.01
CA ALA A 110 12.68 -3.72 -5.69
C ALA A 110 13.73 -4.69 -6.29
N SER A 111 13.80 -5.93 -5.81
CA SER A 111 14.65 -6.97 -6.39
C SER A 111 14.20 -7.44 -7.79
N LYS A 112 13.02 -7.02 -8.24
CA LYS A 112 12.46 -7.34 -9.55
C LYS A 112 12.31 -6.07 -10.39
N ASN A 113 12.78 -6.12 -11.63
CA ASN A 113 12.51 -5.06 -12.61
C ASN A 113 11.03 -5.07 -13.05
N SER A 114 10.61 -4.09 -13.85
CA SER A 114 9.22 -3.98 -14.31
C SER A 114 8.76 -5.21 -15.08
N ASP A 115 9.58 -5.77 -15.96
CA ASP A 115 9.21 -6.91 -16.79
C ASP A 115 9.03 -8.18 -15.95
N GLN A 116 9.91 -8.41 -14.98
CA GLN A 116 9.76 -9.51 -14.02
C GLN A 116 8.49 -9.37 -13.16
N LEU A 117 8.14 -8.13 -12.78
CA LEU A 117 6.89 -7.88 -12.06
C LEU A 117 5.68 -8.08 -12.95
N ASP A 118 5.74 -7.67 -14.22
CA ASP A 118 4.67 -7.88 -15.19
C ASP A 118 4.43 -9.38 -15.44
N GLN A 119 5.48 -10.19 -15.47
CA GLN A 119 5.37 -11.64 -15.58
C GLN A 119 4.70 -12.29 -14.35
N VAL A 120 5.03 -11.84 -13.14
CA VAL A 120 4.56 -12.44 -11.88
C VAL A 120 3.20 -11.88 -11.45
N LEU A 121 3.00 -10.57 -11.57
CA LEU A 121 1.83 -9.84 -11.04
C LEU A 121 0.87 -9.35 -12.12
N GLY A 122 1.27 -9.45 -13.38
CA GLY A 122 0.59 -8.78 -14.50
C GLY A 122 0.88 -7.29 -14.54
N LYS A 123 0.51 -6.65 -15.66
CA LYS A 123 0.66 -5.20 -15.85
C LYS A 123 -0.18 -4.39 -14.85
N VAL A 124 0.13 -3.10 -14.69
CA VAL A 124 -0.75 -2.17 -13.97
C VAL A 124 -2.09 -2.14 -14.67
N LYS A 125 -3.15 -2.59 -13.98
CA LYS A 125 -4.49 -2.76 -14.55
C LYS A 125 -5.36 -1.52 -14.46
N SER A 126 -5.08 -0.65 -13.49
CA SER A 126 -5.91 0.53 -13.26
C SER A 126 -5.12 1.65 -12.60
N SER A 127 -5.57 2.87 -12.86
CA SER A 127 -5.17 4.07 -12.15
C SER A 127 -6.40 4.67 -11.48
N ILE A 128 -6.25 5.32 -10.32
CA ILE A 128 -7.35 5.89 -9.56
C ILE A 128 -7.00 7.27 -9.00
N MET A 129 -8.04 8.06 -8.66
CA MET A 129 -7.92 9.36 -7.99
C MET A 129 -7.17 10.41 -8.80
N GLY A 130 -7.38 10.45 -10.11
CA GLY A 130 -6.71 11.34 -11.04
C GLY A 130 -6.87 12.84 -10.77
N LYS A 131 -7.89 13.23 -9.99
CA LYS A 131 -8.10 14.64 -9.59
C LYS A 131 -6.94 15.26 -8.79
N PHE A 132 -6.10 14.41 -8.19
CA PHE A 132 -4.94 14.84 -7.43
C PHE A 132 -3.62 14.59 -8.17
N ALA A 133 -3.69 14.09 -9.41
CA ALA A 133 -2.50 13.92 -10.22
C ALA A 133 -1.87 15.26 -10.59
N LYS A 134 -0.55 15.31 -10.64
CA LYS A 134 0.22 16.42 -11.17
C LYS A 134 0.28 16.30 -12.70
N GLY A 135 -0.10 17.34 -13.41
CA GLY A 135 -0.16 17.25 -14.88
C GLY A 135 -1.22 16.29 -15.40
N THR A 136 -0.91 15.56 -16.46
CA THR A 136 -1.86 14.67 -17.15
C THR A 136 -1.60 13.19 -16.76
N PRO A 137 -2.45 12.59 -15.94
CA PRO A 137 -2.32 11.16 -15.62
C PRO A 137 -2.62 10.29 -16.85
N PRO A 138 -2.24 8.99 -16.82
CA PRO A 138 -2.50 8.09 -17.94
C PRO A 138 -3.96 8.12 -18.42
N PRO A 139 -4.21 8.00 -19.74
CA PRO A 139 -5.56 8.02 -20.30
C PRO A 139 -6.49 7.01 -19.60
N GLY A 140 -7.73 7.43 -19.35
CA GLY A 140 -8.72 6.59 -18.67
C GLY A 140 -8.62 6.56 -17.15
N THR A 141 -7.71 7.35 -16.53
CA THR A 141 -7.62 7.49 -15.07
C THR A 141 -8.87 8.25 -14.56
N PRO A 142 -9.73 7.62 -13.73
CA PRO A 142 -10.89 8.30 -13.19
C PRO A 142 -10.49 9.35 -12.16
N GLN A 143 -11.22 10.47 -12.15
CA GLN A 143 -10.99 11.59 -11.23
C GLN A 143 -11.17 11.19 -9.75
N LYS A 144 -12.10 10.26 -9.49
CA LYS A 144 -12.38 9.69 -8.15
C LYS A 144 -12.45 8.17 -8.25
N PHE A 145 -12.43 7.48 -7.11
CA PHE A 145 -12.76 6.06 -7.07
C PHE A 145 -14.21 5.89 -7.54
N ASN A 146 -14.41 5.13 -8.62
CA ASN A 146 -15.69 5.05 -9.31
C ASN A 146 -16.26 3.61 -9.26
N PHE A 147 -17.49 3.46 -9.79
CA PHE A 147 -18.20 2.19 -9.81
C PHE A 147 -17.46 1.08 -10.61
N LYS A 148 -16.71 1.44 -11.65
CA LYS A 148 -15.88 0.49 -12.40
C LYS A 148 -14.73 -0.06 -11.53
N GLY A 149 -14.07 0.81 -10.77
CA GLY A 149 -13.07 0.40 -9.77
C GLY A 149 -13.67 -0.50 -8.67
N MET A 150 -14.87 -0.16 -8.21
CA MET A 150 -15.60 -0.97 -7.22
C MET A 150 -15.89 -2.38 -7.76
N LYS A 151 -16.38 -2.52 -9.00
CA LYS A 151 -16.62 -3.82 -9.63
C LYS A 151 -15.36 -4.69 -9.72
N THR A 152 -14.19 -4.08 -9.84
CA THR A 152 -12.91 -4.80 -9.90
C THR A 152 -12.44 -5.24 -8.50
N VAL A 153 -12.65 -4.40 -7.49
CA VAL A 153 -12.15 -4.63 -6.12
C VAL A 153 -13.09 -5.50 -5.29
N MET A 154 -14.42 -5.32 -5.44
CA MET A 154 -15.39 -6.02 -4.59
C MET A 154 -15.33 -7.55 -4.68
N PRO A 155 -15.23 -8.20 -5.86
CA PRO A 155 -15.08 -9.65 -5.92
C PRO A 155 -13.87 -10.17 -5.16
N TYR A 156 -12.76 -9.43 -5.21
CA TYR A 156 -11.55 -9.76 -4.44
C TYR A 156 -11.79 -9.68 -2.93
N ILE A 157 -12.42 -8.60 -2.46
CA ILE A 157 -12.76 -8.41 -1.05
C ILE A 157 -13.72 -9.48 -0.57
N LEU A 158 -14.83 -9.73 -1.30
CA LEU A 158 -15.82 -10.75 -0.95
C LEU A 158 -15.20 -12.14 -0.89
N ARG A 159 -14.38 -12.51 -1.87
CA ARG A 159 -13.63 -13.76 -1.84
C ARG A 159 -12.70 -13.84 -0.63
N GLY A 160 -12.02 -12.76 -0.30
CA GLY A 160 -11.15 -12.69 0.88
C GLY A 160 -11.92 -12.88 2.19
N ILE A 161 -13.12 -12.31 2.31
CA ILE A 161 -14.00 -12.50 3.47
C ILE A 161 -14.42 -13.98 3.57
N LEU A 162 -14.94 -14.54 2.49
CA LEU A 162 -15.41 -15.94 2.44
C LEU A 162 -14.30 -16.94 2.78
N LEU A 163 -13.06 -16.64 2.42
CA LEU A 163 -11.89 -17.49 2.67
C LEU A 163 -11.13 -17.16 3.96
N GLY A 164 -11.64 -16.25 4.80
CA GLY A 164 -10.99 -15.84 6.05
C GLY A 164 -9.64 -15.16 5.87
N LYS A 165 -9.40 -14.47 4.74
CA LYS A 165 -8.08 -13.95 4.34
C LYS A 165 -7.62 -12.69 5.09
N ALA A 166 -8.44 -12.19 6.02
CA ALA A 166 -8.04 -11.09 6.90
C ALA A 166 -7.03 -11.51 7.97
N LYS A 167 -7.06 -12.81 8.38
CA LYS A 167 -6.20 -13.38 9.44
C LYS A 167 -5.61 -14.73 9.03
N PRO A 168 -4.41 -15.09 9.54
CA PRO A 168 -3.55 -14.23 10.35
C PRO A 168 -3.06 -13.00 9.57
N SER A 169 -2.71 -11.93 10.27
CA SER A 169 -2.20 -10.71 9.64
C SER A 169 -0.74 -10.47 10.04
N PRO A 170 0.14 -10.04 9.12
CA PRO A 170 1.51 -9.68 9.47
C PRO A 170 1.59 -8.37 10.27
N PHE A 171 0.49 -7.62 10.37
CA PHE A 171 0.45 -6.28 10.96
C PHE A 171 -0.37 -6.19 12.25
N PHE A 172 -1.26 -7.14 12.50
CA PHE A 172 -2.20 -7.10 13.61
C PHE A 172 -2.25 -8.44 14.34
N ASP A 173 -2.48 -8.37 15.65
CA ASP A 173 -2.76 -9.54 16.49
C ASP A 173 -4.20 -10.07 16.28
N GLU A 174 -4.56 -11.11 17.03
CA GLU A 174 -5.90 -11.72 16.99
C GLU A 174 -7.00 -10.75 17.41
N ASN A 175 -6.68 -9.77 18.27
CA ASN A 175 -7.60 -8.74 18.74
C ASN A 175 -7.66 -7.52 17.80
N SER A 176 -6.95 -7.57 16.65
CA SER A 176 -6.84 -6.47 15.69
C SER A 176 -6.06 -5.26 16.19
N ASN A 177 -5.22 -5.43 17.21
CA ASN A 177 -4.25 -4.42 17.65
C ASN A 177 -3.03 -4.47 16.73
N ALA A 178 -2.53 -3.32 16.31
CA ALA A 178 -1.34 -3.25 15.48
C ALA A 178 -0.09 -3.66 16.27
N PHE A 179 0.78 -4.50 15.69
CA PHE A 179 2.07 -4.87 16.32
C PHE A 179 2.99 -3.66 16.54
N ALA A 180 2.94 -2.67 15.66
CA ALA A 180 3.55 -1.36 15.87
C ALA A 180 2.47 -0.37 16.27
N ALA A 181 2.59 0.27 17.43
CA ALA A 181 1.63 1.24 17.91
C ALA A 181 1.43 2.37 16.88
N PRO A 182 0.18 2.65 16.46
CA PRO A 182 -0.07 3.64 15.44
C PRO A 182 0.14 5.07 15.97
N VAL A 183 0.99 5.83 15.28
CA VAL A 183 1.13 7.27 15.51
C VAL A 183 0.18 8.00 14.56
N VAL A 184 -0.76 8.76 15.11
CA VAL A 184 -1.63 9.64 14.33
C VAL A 184 -0.91 10.97 14.13
N LEU A 185 -0.81 11.43 12.88
CA LEU A 185 -0.20 12.72 12.59
C LEU A 185 -1.00 13.86 13.22
N THR A 186 -0.31 14.87 13.74
CA THR A 186 -0.97 16.11 14.09
C THR A 186 -1.51 16.80 12.84
N GLN A 187 -2.46 17.71 13.01
CA GLN A 187 -3.00 18.48 11.89
C GLN A 187 -1.88 19.24 11.14
N GLU A 188 -0.93 19.80 11.87
CA GLU A 188 0.23 20.51 11.30
C GLU A 188 1.11 19.59 10.47
N GLN A 189 1.46 18.41 11.00
CA GLN A 189 2.26 17.41 10.29
C GLN A 189 1.57 16.94 9.00
N TYR A 190 0.26 16.71 9.07
CA TYR A 190 -0.51 16.30 7.90
C TYR A 190 -0.58 17.42 6.85
N GLN A 191 -0.83 18.66 7.26
CA GLN A 191 -0.84 19.81 6.34
C GLN A 191 0.53 20.07 5.72
N ALA A 192 1.60 19.97 6.51
CA ALA A 192 2.96 20.08 5.99
C ALA A 192 3.28 19.02 4.94
N ALA A 193 2.86 17.77 5.18
CA ALA A 193 3.04 16.68 4.22
C ALA A 193 2.24 16.89 2.93
N ARG A 194 1.00 17.42 3.00
CA ARG A 194 0.18 17.81 1.84
C ARG A 194 0.80 18.96 1.06
N ALA A 195 1.24 20.00 1.75
CA ALA A 195 1.90 21.15 1.12
C ALA A 195 3.18 20.72 0.38
N ALA A 196 4.01 19.87 1.00
CA ALA A 196 5.19 19.30 0.36
C ALA A 196 4.84 18.45 -0.88
N ALA A 197 3.68 17.80 -0.86
CA ALA A 197 3.16 17.04 -2.00
C ALA A 197 2.49 17.94 -3.06
N GLY A 198 2.17 19.19 -2.76
CA GLY A 198 1.44 20.10 -3.67
C GLY A 198 -0.03 19.68 -3.88
N VAL A 199 -0.70 19.12 -2.85
CA VAL A 199 -2.08 18.61 -2.88
C VAL A 199 -2.93 19.09 -1.71
#